data_8d4a6c110b698259beddda73c6279c42
#
_entry.id   8d4a6c110b698259beddda73c6279c42
#
_cell.length_a   1.000
_cell.length_b   1.000
_cell.length_c   1.000
_cell.angle_alpha   90.00
_cell.angle_beta   90.00
_cell.angle_gamma   90.00
#
_symmetry.space_group_name_H-M   'P 1'
#
loop_
_entity.id
_entity.type
_entity.pdbx_description
1 polymer ?
#
loop_
_entity_poly.entity_id
_entity_poly.type
_entity_poly.pdbx_seq_one_letter_code
_entity_poly.pdbx_strand_id
1 'polypeptide(L)'
;MEYDMQKRYVLVVLVLIFFVCSAGCSSSLPAQPTPTPTPTQVVPSTPESRTATVPPSDMALQLSDMNSDYIIKDRSVMISPEVTQLTHDLGWRQGYFVLFYRLNKDKDDQTFIRQSINIFPLENMNKVFSIEKEDMKSGSNGSSTFYEIPFPTIGDMSIAFRGSLTNDPYDFVVYTVLFTKKNVYEKITMTGTTTDYETLKDITQKAAEKIR
;
A
#
# COMPACT_ATOMS: atom_id res chain seq x y z
N MET A 1 -15.54 -39.34 27.21
CA MET A 1 -16.93 -38.87 27.22
C MET A 1 -16.90 -37.72 26.28
N GLU A 2 -17.07 -38.04 25.03
CA GLU A 2 -18.37 -38.00 24.29
C GLU A 2 -18.85 -36.58 24.17
N TYR A 3 -18.64 -36.04 22.95
CA TYR A 3 -19.57 -36.06 21.85
C TYR A 3 -20.63 -34.97 21.96
N ASP A 4 -20.66 -34.06 21.01
CA ASP A 4 -21.69 -34.27 20.01
C ASP A 4 -21.42 -33.47 18.73
N MET A 5 -21.52 -34.18 17.61
CA MET A 5 -21.54 -33.71 16.25
C MET A 5 -22.95 -33.18 15.92
N GLN A 6 -23.09 -32.00 15.43
CA GLN A 6 -24.29 -31.63 14.67
C GLN A 6 -23.96 -30.94 13.35
N LYS A 7 -24.01 -31.75 12.33
CA LYS A 7 -24.25 -31.35 10.94
C LYS A 7 -25.63 -30.71 10.83
N ARG A 8 -25.75 -29.55 10.22
CA ARG A 8 -27.00 -29.11 9.58
C ARG A 8 -26.72 -28.29 8.32
N TYR A 9 -26.85 -28.97 7.21
CA TYR A 9 -27.72 -28.75 6.05
C TYR A 9 -27.62 -27.37 5.38
N VAL A 10 -26.94 -27.45 4.26
CA VAL A 10 -27.03 -26.56 3.11
C VAL A 10 -28.46 -26.57 2.57
N LEU A 11 -29.08 -25.42 2.49
CA LEU A 11 -30.31 -25.22 1.73
C LEU A 11 -29.98 -24.37 0.50
N VAL A 12 -29.91 -25.07 -0.63
CA VAL A 12 -29.82 -24.46 -1.96
C VAL A 12 -31.21 -23.97 -2.32
N VAL A 13 -31.38 -22.67 -2.45
CA VAL A 13 -32.58 -22.08 -3.09
C VAL A 13 -32.19 -21.57 -4.46
N LEU A 14 -32.66 -22.32 -5.43
CA LEU A 14 -32.55 -22.04 -6.86
C LEU A 14 -33.75 -21.13 -7.22
N VAL A 15 -33.48 -19.87 -7.57
CA VAL A 15 -34.49 -18.98 -8.12
C VAL A 15 -34.26 -18.80 -9.61
N LEU A 16 -35.11 -19.47 -10.39
CA LEU A 16 -35.33 -19.25 -11.81
C LEU A 16 -36.07 -17.92 -12.00
N ILE A 17 -35.46 -16.96 -12.71
CA ILE A 17 -36.17 -15.77 -13.18
C ILE A 17 -36.31 -15.85 -14.69
N PHE A 18 -37.55 -15.79 -15.11
CA PHE A 18 -38.09 -15.84 -16.45
C PHE A 18 -37.60 -14.67 -17.32
N PHE A 19 -37.14 -15.02 -18.53
CA PHE A 19 -37.02 -14.12 -19.65
C PHE A 19 -38.41 -13.75 -20.22
N VAL A 20 -38.72 -12.48 -20.27
CA VAL A 20 -39.82 -11.95 -21.06
C VAL A 20 -39.22 -11.18 -22.24
N CYS A 21 -39.31 -11.76 -23.42
CA CYS A 21 -39.08 -11.08 -24.69
C CYS A 21 -40.27 -10.16 -25.01
N SER A 22 -40.03 -8.86 -25.12
CA SER A 22 -40.99 -7.94 -25.78
C SER A 22 -40.34 -7.40 -27.05
N ALA A 23 -40.83 -7.89 -28.18
CA ALA A 23 -40.53 -7.38 -29.51
C ALA A 23 -41.28 -6.04 -29.71
N GLY A 24 -40.54 -4.96 -29.86
CA GLY A 24 -41.05 -3.65 -30.24
C GLY A 24 -40.52 -3.29 -31.62
N CYS A 25 -41.39 -3.30 -32.63
CA CYS A 25 -41.12 -2.73 -33.93
C CYS A 25 -41.11 -1.21 -33.81
N SER A 26 -40.06 -0.56 -34.23
CA SER A 26 -40.00 0.88 -34.44
C SER A 26 -39.51 1.21 -35.84
N SER A 27 -40.34 1.92 -36.52
CA SER A 27 -40.22 2.42 -37.88
C SER A 27 -39.01 3.33 -38.05
N SER A 28 -38.23 3.09 -39.10
CA SER A 28 -37.06 3.86 -39.50
C SER A 28 -37.44 5.15 -40.17
N LEU A 29 -37.02 6.28 -39.56
CA LEU A 29 -36.92 7.59 -40.24
C LEU A 29 -35.56 7.68 -40.98
N PRO A 30 -35.48 8.33 -42.17
CA PRO A 30 -34.23 8.43 -42.89
C PRO A 30 -33.25 9.33 -42.15
N ALA A 31 -32.07 8.78 -41.91
CA ALA A 31 -30.96 9.46 -41.23
C ALA A 31 -30.39 10.61 -42.09
N GLN A 32 -30.37 11.79 -41.52
CA GLN A 32 -29.61 12.93 -42.02
C GLN A 32 -28.10 12.64 -41.91
N PRO A 33 -27.28 12.95 -42.89
CA PRO A 33 -25.84 12.67 -42.82
C PRO A 33 -25.20 13.52 -41.71
N THR A 34 -24.73 12.82 -40.67
CA THR A 34 -23.95 13.43 -39.59
C THR A 34 -22.56 13.79 -40.12
N PRO A 35 -22.02 14.98 -39.86
CA PRO A 35 -20.65 15.31 -40.23
C PRO A 35 -19.67 14.34 -39.59
N THR A 36 -18.85 13.70 -40.40
CA THR A 36 -17.79 12.81 -39.99
C THR A 36 -16.83 13.54 -39.04
N PRO A 37 -16.64 13.13 -37.79
CA PRO A 37 -15.66 13.74 -36.93
C PRO A 37 -14.27 13.56 -37.52
N THR A 38 -13.56 14.65 -37.72
CA THR A 38 -12.14 14.64 -38.07
C THR A 38 -11.38 13.81 -37.06
N PRO A 39 -10.58 12.82 -37.48
CA PRO A 39 -9.82 12.02 -36.52
C PRO A 39 -8.86 12.93 -35.76
N THR A 40 -9.13 13.14 -34.48
CA THR A 40 -8.17 13.76 -33.55
C THR A 40 -6.94 12.87 -33.54
N GLN A 41 -5.82 13.36 -34.05
CA GLN A 41 -4.54 12.67 -33.90
C GLN A 41 -4.26 12.48 -32.42
N VAL A 42 -4.41 11.28 -31.94
CA VAL A 42 -3.92 10.87 -30.62
C VAL A 42 -2.40 10.90 -30.73
N VAL A 43 -1.79 11.95 -30.19
CA VAL A 43 -0.34 11.99 -30.00
C VAL A 43 0.00 10.77 -29.15
N PRO A 44 0.85 9.84 -29.63
CA PRO A 44 1.25 8.70 -28.81
C PRO A 44 1.95 9.25 -27.56
N SER A 45 1.33 9.13 -26.40
CA SER A 45 2.01 9.38 -25.14
C SER A 45 3.16 8.38 -25.06
N THR A 46 4.39 8.87 -25.00
CA THR A 46 5.56 8.04 -24.76
C THR A 46 5.24 7.16 -23.54
N PRO A 47 5.35 5.83 -23.63
CA PRO A 47 5.07 4.97 -22.48
C PRO A 47 5.97 5.37 -21.33
N GLU A 48 5.37 5.85 -20.26
CA GLU A 48 6.11 6.19 -19.04
C GLU A 48 6.89 4.96 -18.58
N SER A 49 8.19 5.12 -18.34
CA SER A 49 9.03 4.02 -17.88
C SER A 49 8.47 3.45 -16.58
N ARG A 50 8.12 2.17 -16.59
CA ARG A 50 7.63 1.45 -15.40
C ARG A 50 8.74 1.05 -14.45
N THR A 51 9.96 1.44 -14.73
CA THR A 51 11.14 1.19 -13.89
C THR A 51 11.62 2.50 -13.29
N ALA A 52 11.84 2.52 -11.99
CA ALA A 52 12.43 3.66 -11.32
C ALA A 52 13.84 3.94 -11.86
N THR A 53 14.13 5.21 -12.07
CA THR A 53 15.38 5.66 -12.69
C THR A 53 16.42 6.17 -11.70
N VAL A 54 16.02 6.31 -10.42
CA VAL A 54 16.90 6.80 -9.35
C VAL A 54 17.11 5.72 -8.29
N PRO A 55 18.24 5.73 -7.56
CA PRO A 55 18.51 4.75 -6.52
C PRO A 55 17.58 4.94 -5.31
N PRO A 56 17.34 3.89 -4.49
CA PRO A 56 16.45 3.97 -3.31
C PRO A 56 16.82 5.09 -2.33
N SER A 57 18.08 5.41 -2.16
CA SER A 57 18.55 6.52 -1.31
C SER A 57 17.99 7.88 -1.72
N ASP A 58 17.81 8.10 -3.03
CA ASP A 58 17.33 9.37 -3.58
C ASP A 58 15.82 9.48 -3.55
N MET A 59 15.13 8.34 -3.39
CA MET A 59 13.67 8.27 -3.15
C MET A 59 13.34 8.47 -1.66
N ALA A 60 14.34 8.35 -0.77
CA ALA A 60 14.11 8.45 0.67
C ALA A 60 13.62 9.85 1.07
N LEU A 61 12.70 9.86 2.02
CA LEU A 61 12.26 11.08 2.70
C LEU A 61 13.47 11.78 3.36
N GLN A 62 13.39 13.10 3.41
CA GLN A 62 14.39 13.96 4.03
C GLN A 62 13.76 14.73 5.20
N LEU A 63 14.58 15.36 6.03
CA LEU A 63 14.05 16.23 7.12
C LEU A 63 13.15 17.35 6.60
N SER A 64 13.39 17.83 5.38
CA SER A 64 12.55 18.84 4.73
C SER A 64 11.13 18.35 4.39
N ASP A 65 10.94 17.03 4.34
CA ASP A 65 9.62 16.41 4.09
C ASP A 65 8.82 16.25 5.39
N MET A 66 9.50 16.38 6.53
CA MET A 66 8.95 16.23 7.88
C MET A 66 8.63 17.58 8.53
N ASN A 67 7.88 17.55 9.64
CA ASN A 67 7.77 18.69 10.52
C ASN A 67 9.12 18.97 11.22
N SER A 68 9.31 20.19 11.73
CA SER A 68 10.59 20.69 12.26
C SER A 68 11.18 19.90 13.44
N ASP A 69 10.34 19.09 14.11
CA ASP A 69 10.71 18.45 15.38
C ASP A 69 11.34 17.06 15.21
N TYR A 70 11.40 16.56 13.96
CA TYR A 70 12.02 15.27 13.67
C TYR A 70 13.53 15.41 13.47
N ILE A 71 14.24 14.35 13.87
CA ILE A 71 15.66 14.13 13.51
C ILE A 71 15.79 12.80 12.77
N ILE A 72 16.79 12.66 11.94
CA ILE A 72 17.17 11.35 11.38
C ILE A 72 17.96 10.62 12.47
N LYS A 73 17.40 9.51 12.94
CA LYS A 73 18.03 8.63 13.93
C LYS A 73 18.95 7.61 13.29
N ASP A 74 18.54 7.10 12.11
CA ASP A 74 19.28 6.08 11.38
C ASP A 74 18.90 6.10 9.90
N ARG A 75 19.83 5.68 9.03
CA ARG A 75 19.60 5.45 7.61
C ARG A 75 20.70 4.57 7.04
N SER A 76 20.34 3.60 6.21
CA SER A 76 21.30 2.67 5.64
C SER A 76 20.81 2.08 4.33
N VAL A 77 21.75 1.72 3.49
CA VAL A 77 21.52 0.78 2.39
C VAL A 77 21.31 -0.60 3.00
N MET A 78 20.25 -1.28 2.61
CA MET A 78 20.00 -2.67 3.03
C MET A 78 20.96 -3.58 2.24
N ILE A 79 21.64 -4.47 2.95
CA ILE A 79 22.55 -5.44 2.35
C ILE A 79 21.91 -6.83 2.30
N SER A 80 22.35 -7.65 1.36
CA SER A 80 21.77 -8.98 1.11
C SER A 80 21.59 -9.87 2.35
N PRO A 81 22.54 -9.95 3.30
CA PRO A 81 22.36 -10.77 4.52
C PRO A 81 21.25 -10.30 5.46
N GLU A 82 20.78 -9.05 5.32
CA GLU A 82 19.69 -8.49 6.13
C GLU A 82 18.30 -8.78 5.55
N VAL A 83 18.26 -9.35 4.35
CA VAL A 83 17.04 -9.62 3.60
C VAL A 83 16.66 -11.09 3.75
N THR A 84 15.38 -11.36 3.97
CA THR A 84 14.90 -12.75 4.14
C THR A 84 15.04 -13.55 2.83
N GLN A 85 15.13 -14.88 2.95
CA GLN A 85 15.20 -15.76 1.78
C GLN A 85 13.98 -15.56 0.87
N LEU A 86 12.78 -15.42 1.43
CA LEU A 86 11.57 -15.14 0.65
C LEU A 86 11.69 -13.85 -0.16
N THR A 87 12.27 -12.81 0.40
CA THR A 87 12.47 -11.53 -0.29
C THR A 87 13.47 -11.69 -1.45
N HIS A 88 14.53 -12.49 -1.26
CA HIS A 88 15.45 -12.87 -2.35
C HIS A 88 14.76 -13.66 -3.46
N ASP A 89 13.91 -14.64 -3.10
CA ASP A 89 13.17 -15.46 -4.06
C ASP A 89 12.16 -14.63 -4.88
N LEU A 90 11.73 -13.50 -4.33
CA LEU A 90 10.93 -12.50 -5.04
C LEU A 90 11.77 -11.58 -5.95
N GLY A 91 13.08 -11.80 -6.01
CA GLY A 91 14.00 -11.06 -6.89
C GLY A 91 14.39 -9.67 -6.37
N TRP A 92 14.43 -9.50 -5.05
CA TRP A 92 14.92 -8.26 -4.45
C TRP A 92 16.29 -7.86 -5.01
N ARG A 93 16.45 -6.59 -5.34
CA ARG A 93 17.67 -6.04 -5.97
C ARG A 93 18.40 -5.06 -5.09
N GLN A 94 17.68 -4.14 -4.49
CA GLN A 94 18.23 -3.06 -3.68
C GLN A 94 17.21 -2.64 -2.64
N GLY A 95 17.67 -2.14 -1.51
CA GLY A 95 16.83 -1.54 -0.50
C GLY A 95 17.54 -0.43 0.24
N TYR A 96 16.75 0.45 0.83
CA TYR A 96 17.20 1.54 1.67
C TYR A 96 16.19 1.76 2.78
N PHE A 97 16.64 2.15 3.96
CA PHE A 97 15.73 2.61 4.99
C PHE A 97 16.19 3.93 5.62
N VAL A 98 15.23 4.65 6.15
CA VAL A 98 15.46 5.82 6.99
C VAL A 98 14.52 5.75 8.19
N LEU A 99 15.05 6.11 9.36
CA LEU A 99 14.33 6.18 10.62
C LEU A 99 14.38 7.61 11.15
N PHE A 100 13.21 8.22 11.25
CA PHE A 100 13.03 9.51 11.90
C PHE A 100 12.55 9.31 13.32
N TYR A 101 12.92 10.23 14.18
CA TYR A 101 12.54 10.24 15.59
C TYR A 101 12.15 11.64 16.03
N ARG A 102 11.08 11.73 16.77
CA ARG A 102 10.63 12.92 17.48
C ARG A 102 10.49 12.60 18.94
N LEU A 103 11.04 13.44 19.81
CA LEU A 103 10.87 13.39 21.26
C LEU A 103 10.36 14.73 21.74
N ASN A 104 9.17 14.76 22.29
CA ASN A 104 8.68 15.90 23.05
C ASN A 104 8.84 15.58 24.55
N LYS A 105 9.91 16.08 25.13
CA LYS A 105 10.29 15.79 26.54
C LYS A 105 9.25 16.25 27.55
N ASP A 106 8.52 17.31 27.23
CA ASP A 106 7.53 17.90 28.16
C ASP A 106 6.24 17.07 28.24
N LYS A 107 6.05 16.10 27.34
CA LYS A 107 4.84 15.29 27.22
C LYS A 107 5.08 13.78 27.30
N ASP A 108 6.32 13.35 27.55
CA ASP A 108 6.75 11.94 27.39
C ASP A 108 6.32 11.34 26.04
N ASP A 109 6.29 12.19 25.01
CA ASP A 109 5.76 11.89 23.71
C ASP A 109 6.89 11.46 22.77
N GLN A 110 6.78 10.26 22.26
CA GLN A 110 7.74 9.68 21.33
C GLN A 110 7.02 9.27 20.03
N THR A 111 7.61 9.63 18.91
CA THR A 111 7.13 9.17 17.61
C THR A 111 8.31 8.75 16.73
N PHE A 112 8.20 7.57 16.16
CA PHE A 112 9.14 7.03 15.19
C PHE A 112 8.45 6.94 13.84
N ILE A 113 9.15 7.32 12.77
CA ILE A 113 8.70 7.09 11.40
C ILE A 113 9.81 6.34 10.67
N ARG A 114 9.50 5.13 10.23
CA ARG A 114 10.41 4.31 9.44
C ARG A 114 9.89 4.20 8.01
N GLN A 115 10.69 4.59 7.05
CA GLN A 115 10.48 4.29 5.64
C GLN A 115 11.45 3.18 5.22
N SER A 116 10.94 2.17 4.54
CA SER A 116 11.73 1.13 3.88
C SER A 116 11.36 1.11 2.40
N ILE A 117 12.37 1.22 1.54
CA ILE A 117 12.26 1.31 0.09
C ILE A 117 12.95 0.09 -0.50
N ASN A 118 12.26 -0.66 -1.35
CA ASN A 118 12.78 -1.88 -1.93
C ASN A 118 12.49 -1.94 -3.43
N ILE A 119 13.47 -2.37 -4.21
CA ILE A 119 13.35 -2.54 -5.65
C ILE A 119 13.26 -4.03 -5.97
N PHE A 120 12.22 -4.38 -6.74
CA PHE A 120 11.96 -5.72 -7.24
C PHE A 120 11.80 -5.71 -8.77
N PRO A 121 11.80 -6.88 -9.44
CA PRO A 121 11.30 -7.00 -10.80
C PRO A 121 9.83 -6.58 -10.89
N LEU A 122 9.47 -5.85 -11.93
CA LEU A 122 8.11 -5.32 -12.11
C LEU A 122 7.05 -6.43 -12.10
N GLU A 123 7.37 -7.57 -12.70
CA GLU A 123 6.49 -8.74 -12.77
C GLU A 123 6.17 -9.34 -11.40
N ASN A 124 6.99 -9.10 -10.38
CA ASN A 124 6.81 -9.62 -9.04
C ASN A 124 6.09 -8.65 -8.08
N MET A 125 5.84 -7.41 -8.50
CA MET A 125 5.29 -6.36 -7.62
C MET A 125 3.94 -6.74 -6.98
N ASN A 126 3.03 -7.35 -7.76
CA ASN A 126 1.75 -7.83 -7.23
C ASN A 126 1.94 -8.91 -6.15
N LYS A 127 2.88 -9.82 -6.36
CA LYS A 127 3.18 -10.89 -5.41
C LYS A 127 3.82 -10.34 -4.14
N VAL A 128 4.78 -9.42 -4.27
CA VAL A 128 5.41 -8.71 -3.14
C VAL A 128 4.35 -8.02 -2.29
N PHE A 129 3.49 -7.22 -2.91
CA PHE A 129 2.43 -6.49 -2.23
C PHE A 129 1.44 -7.41 -1.51
N SER A 130 1.04 -8.51 -2.14
CA SER A 130 0.12 -9.47 -1.55
C SER A 130 0.70 -10.18 -0.34
N ILE A 131 1.96 -10.59 -0.39
CA ILE A 131 2.66 -11.24 0.72
C ILE A 131 2.78 -10.29 1.91
N GLU A 132 3.25 -9.08 1.69
CA GLU A 132 3.42 -8.07 2.74
C GLU A 132 2.07 -7.68 3.37
N LYS A 133 1.00 -7.61 2.56
CA LYS A 133 -0.36 -7.39 3.04
C LYS A 133 -0.83 -8.52 3.96
N GLU A 134 -0.62 -9.77 3.58
CA GLU A 134 -1.01 -10.93 4.40
C GLU A 134 -0.17 -11.04 5.68
N ASP A 135 1.11 -10.72 5.63
CA ASP A 135 1.98 -10.64 6.81
C ASP A 135 1.45 -9.62 7.83
N MET A 136 1.02 -8.44 7.36
CA MET A 136 0.42 -7.44 8.23
C MET A 136 -0.87 -7.93 8.88
N LYS A 137 -1.72 -8.65 8.13
CA LYS A 137 -2.99 -9.20 8.65
C LYS A 137 -2.79 -10.34 9.63
N SER A 138 -1.80 -11.19 9.38
CA SER A 138 -1.54 -12.36 10.23
C SER A 138 -0.91 -12.00 11.57
N GLY A 139 -0.42 -10.78 11.74
CA GLY A 139 0.28 -10.34 12.94
C GLY A 139 1.51 -11.19 13.18
N SER A 140 2.52 -11.03 12.37
CA SER A 140 3.65 -11.94 12.17
C SER A 140 4.40 -12.45 13.42
N ASN A 141 4.07 -11.98 14.63
CA ASN A 141 4.71 -12.46 15.88
C ASN A 141 3.77 -12.52 17.09
N GLY A 142 2.45 -12.46 16.93
CA GLY A 142 1.51 -12.56 18.06
C GLY A 142 1.54 -11.38 19.06
N SER A 143 2.44 -10.42 18.87
CA SER A 143 2.63 -9.26 19.75
C SER A 143 1.91 -8.00 19.25
N SER A 144 1.23 -8.06 18.12
CA SER A 144 0.53 -6.90 17.55
C SER A 144 -0.67 -7.38 16.76
N THR A 145 -1.79 -6.69 16.91
CA THR A 145 -3.00 -6.91 16.09
C THR A 145 -3.14 -5.72 15.16
N PHE A 146 -3.13 -5.98 13.85
CA PHE A 146 -3.34 -4.97 12.82
C PHE A 146 -4.68 -5.15 12.13
N TYR A 147 -5.36 -4.06 11.84
CA TYR A 147 -6.55 -4.04 11.03
C TYR A 147 -6.45 -2.99 9.93
N GLU A 148 -7.00 -3.33 8.78
CA GLU A 148 -7.02 -2.46 7.60
C GLU A 148 -7.88 -1.22 7.87
N ILE A 149 -7.41 -0.06 7.44
CA ILE A 149 -8.13 1.21 7.56
C ILE A 149 -8.25 1.89 6.19
N PRO A 150 -9.28 2.75 5.98
CA PRO A 150 -9.44 3.48 4.73
C PRO A 150 -8.19 4.29 4.40
N PHE A 151 -7.71 4.18 3.15
CA PHE A 151 -6.54 4.90 2.66
C PHE A 151 -6.76 5.33 1.20
N PRO A 152 -6.31 6.53 0.79
CA PRO A 152 -6.37 6.94 -0.60
C PRO A 152 -5.45 6.07 -1.47
N THR A 153 -5.79 5.91 -2.74
CA THR A 153 -4.89 5.23 -3.68
C THR A 153 -3.66 6.10 -3.92
N ILE A 154 -2.50 5.59 -3.56
CA ILE A 154 -1.19 6.21 -3.77
C ILE A 154 -0.34 5.21 -4.55
N GLY A 155 0.29 5.68 -5.65
CA GLY A 155 1.03 4.79 -6.55
C GLY A 155 0.12 3.85 -7.33
N ASP A 156 0.63 2.64 -7.62
CA ASP A 156 -0.10 1.61 -8.38
C ASP A 156 -1.02 0.77 -7.47
N MET A 157 -0.57 0.49 -6.26
CA MET A 157 -1.32 -0.20 -5.20
C MET A 157 -0.97 0.42 -3.85
N SER A 158 -1.95 0.55 -2.96
CA SER A 158 -1.71 1.01 -1.58
C SER A 158 -2.74 0.44 -0.61
N ILE A 159 -2.32 0.30 0.64
CA ILE A 159 -3.15 -0.13 1.76
C ILE A 159 -2.58 0.42 3.06
N ALA A 160 -3.44 0.72 4.01
CA ALA A 160 -3.02 1.14 5.34
C ALA A 160 -3.58 0.23 6.43
N PHE A 161 -2.81 0.13 7.49
CA PHE A 161 -3.14 -0.63 8.70
C PHE A 161 -2.98 0.25 9.93
N ARG A 162 -3.82 -0.03 10.92
CA ARG A 162 -3.65 0.47 12.28
C ARG A 162 -3.50 -0.71 13.23
N GLY A 163 -2.62 -0.58 14.20
CA GLY A 163 -2.42 -1.56 15.26
C GLY A 163 -1.95 -0.91 16.55
N SER A 164 -1.74 -1.75 17.55
CA SER A 164 -1.09 -1.38 18.81
C SER A 164 -0.06 -2.44 19.17
N LEU A 165 1.01 -2.03 19.86
CA LEU A 165 1.96 -2.98 20.42
C LEU A 165 1.36 -3.55 21.70
N THR A 166 1.15 -4.88 21.75
CA THR A 166 0.75 -5.57 22.96
C THR A 166 1.94 -5.68 23.89
N ASN A 167 1.71 -5.49 25.20
CA ASN A 167 2.75 -5.50 26.24
C ASN A 167 3.73 -4.31 26.21
N ASP A 168 3.40 -3.23 25.51
CA ASP A 168 4.16 -2.00 25.57
C ASP A 168 3.64 -1.14 26.73
N PRO A 169 4.50 -0.69 27.68
CA PRO A 169 4.09 0.14 28.79
C PRO A 169 3.62 1.55 28.39
N TYR A 170 3.84 1.93 27.13
CA TYR A 170 3.54 3.28 26.61
C TYR A 170 2.29 3.35 25.73
N ASP A 171 1.53 2.24 25.56
CA ASP A 171 0.34 2.20 24.69
C ASP A 171 0.60 2.72 23.27
N PHE A 172 1.70 2.29 22.66
CA PHE A 172 2.07 2.75 21.32
C PHE A 172 1.03 2.34 20.28
N VAL A 173 0.56 3.34 19.55
CA VAL A 173 -0.25 3.14 18.34
C VAL A 173 0.69 3.04 17.14
N VAL A 174 0.38 2.09 16.25
CA VAL A 174 1.14 1.86 15.03
C VAL A 174 0.24 2.09 13.83
N TYR A 175 0.65 2.95 12.92
CA TYR A 175 0.09 3.05 11.59
C TYR A 175 1.13 2.58 10.58
N THR A 176 0.73 1.75 9.62
CA THR A 176 1.60 1.27 8.55
C THR A 176 0.91 1.46 7.21
N VAL A 177 1.61 2.04 6.26
CA VAL A 177 1.20 2.10 4.85
C VAL A 177 2.14 1.26 4.02
N LEU A 178 1.57 0.41 3.18
CA LEU A 178 2.25 -0.33 2.13
C LEU A 178 1.82 0.28 0.80
N PHE A 179 2.75 0.56 -0.10
CA PHE A 179 2.39 0.95 -1.45
C PHE A 179 3.44 0.53 -2.47
N THR A 180 3.03 0.48 -3.72
CA THR A 180 3.90 0.25 -4.85
C THR A 180 3.76 1.37 -5.86
N LYS A 181 4.86 1.71 -6.51
CA LYS A 181 4.87 2.58 -7.68
C LYS A 181 6.00 2.14 -8.61
N LYS A 182 5.66 1.83 -9.86
CA LYS A 182 6.63 1.23 -10.80
C LYS A 182 7.14 -0.12 -10.23
N ASN A 183 8.45 -0.30 -10.20
CA ASN A 183 9.13 -1.47 -9.63
C ASN A 183 9.63 -1.24 -8.19
N VAL A 184 9.06 -0.26 -7.50
CA VAL A 184 9.40 0.09 -6.11
C VAL A 184 8.27 -0.33 -5.19
N TYR A 185 8.61 -1.03 -4.11
CA TYR A 185 7.77 -1.30 -2.96
C TYR A 185 8.24 -0.47 -1.78
N GLU A 186 7.33 0.24 -1.15
CA GLU A 186 7.60 0.99 0.06
C GLU A 186 6.68 0.60 1.22
N LYS A 187 7.27 0.61 2.42
CA LYS A 187 6.58 0.45 3.69
C LYS A 187 6.92 1.64 4.58
N ILE A 188 5.92 2.41 4.98
CA ILE A 188 6.09 3.52 5.91
C ILE A 188 5.31 3.19 7.18
N THR A 189 6.00 3.17 8.31
CA THR A 189 5.42 2.89 9.63
C THR A 189 5.63 4.08 10.54
N MET A 190 4.56 4.56 11.16
CA MET A 190 4.59 5.55 12.24
C MET A 190 4.19 4.85 13.53
N THR A 191 5.07 4.91 14.55
CA THR A 191 4.86 4.27 15.86
C THR A 191 5.09 5.30 16.95
N GLY A 192 4.21 5.38 17.91
CA GLY A 192 4.40 6.29 19.05
C GLY A 192 3.18 6.47 19.94
N THR A 193 3.35 7.30 20.93
CA THR A 193 2.28 7.73 21.86
C THR A 193 1.36 8.78 21.24
N THR A 194 1.87 9.57 20.30
CA THR A 194 1.11 10.59 19.54
C THR A 194 1.33 10.40 18.05
N THR A 195 0.70 9.39 17.50
CA THR A 195 0.67 9.14 16.06
C THR A 195 -0.46 9.93 15.42
N ASP A 196 -0.19 10.51 14.25
CA ASP A 196 -1.17 11.25 13.46
C ASP A 196 -1.31 10.62 12.07
N TYR A 197 -2.50 10.09 11.81
CA TYR A 197 -2.81 9.42 10.56
C TYR A 197 -2.79 10.37 9.34
N GLU A 198 -3.23 11.61 9.51
CA GLU A 198 -3.22 12.59 8.43
C GLU A 198 -1.79 12.97 8.05
N THR A 199 -0.91 13.15 9.04
CA THR A 199 0.52 13.34 8.83
C THR A 199 1.13 12.15 8.08
N LEU A 200 0.76 10.91 8.42
CA LEU A 200 1.27 9.74 7.72
C LEU A 200 0.82 9.69 6.25
N LYS A 201 -0.42 10.08 5.95
CA LYS A 201 -0.92 10.20 4.56
C LYS A 201 -0.10 11.20 3.74
N ASP A 202 0.14 12.39 4.31
CA ASP A 202 0.93 13.44 3.66
C ASP A 202 2.38 12.99 3.38
N ILE A 203 3.02 12.37 4.36
CA ILE A 203 4.37 11.81 4.23
C ILE A 203 4.39 10.72 3.15
N THR A 204 3.38 9.84 3.09
CA THR A 204 3.30 8.78 2.08
C THR A 204 3.14 9.36 0.67
N GLN A 205 2.33 10.40 0.53
CA GLN A 205 2.19 11.09 -0.74
C GLN A 205 3.53 11.68 -1.21
N LYS A 206 4.25 12.37 -0.34
CA LYS A 206 5.59 12.91 -0.62
C LYS A 206 6.60 11.82 -1.01
N ALA A 207 6.55 10.67 -0.33
CA ALA A 207 7.40 9.53 -0.66
C ALA A 207 7.11 9.01 -2.09
N ALA A 208 5.84 8.83 -2.43
CA ALA A 208 5.44 8.38 -3.76
C ALA A 208 5.84 9.36 -4.88
N GLU A 209 5.87 10.66 -4.62
CA GLU A 209 6.30 11.68 -5.59
C GLU A 209 7.79 11.61 -5.94
N LYS A 210 8.60 11.06 -5.03
CA LYS A 210 10.05 10.87 -5.24
C LYS A 210 10.37 9.69 -6.16
N ILE A 211 9.45 8.76 -6.37
CA ILE A 211 9.61 7.62 -7.29
C ILE A 211 9.37 8.12 -8.74
N ARG A 212 10.48 8.31 -9.46
CA ARG A 212 10.52 8.82 -10.84
C ARG A 212 10.91 7.76 -11.85
#